data_491f1e1a782dcd6c63e3f3e77d6e4344
#
_entry.id   491f1e1a782dcd6c63e3f3e77d6e4344
#
_cell.length_a   1.000
_cell.length_b   1.000
_cell.length_c   1.000
_cell.angle_alpha   90.00
_cell.angle_beta   90.00
_cell.angle_gamma   90.00
#
_symmetry.space_group_name_H-M   'P 1'
#
loop_
_entity.id
_entity.type
_entity.pdbx_description
1 polymer ?
#
loop_
_entity_poly.entity_id
_entity_poly.type
_entity_poly.pdbx_seq_one_letter_code
_entity_poly.pdbx_strand_id
1 'polypeptide(L)'
;ICALCIQSILAQEKMFVHRSDKITQGVLLSVLDSMTFVNEAVLLHLHDQDAPTYSMTEIDSLSFGDNSLQIKILYSDTGIEIVNPLAFEGVSISVDDGNVIITSTISEEVEYILTGTISNGMFKIYSDKKFILTLNGVNITNADGPAINIQSGKKVTVNLTEGTINTLTDGKKYADSGSEDMKGCFFSEGQLIFNGEGALYVQGNKKHGICSDDYLLVNSGNITITGAASDGIHANDYIRIDGGSVTVTSDSDGLDGDEGYIEINGGKV
;
A
#
# COMPACT_ATOMS: atom_id res chain seq x y z
N ILE A 1 -26.43 10.29 -46.12
CA ILE A 1 -26.71 10.45 -44.69
C ILE A 1 -25.47 9.93 -43.96
N CYS A 2 -24.59 10.87 -43.59
CA CYS A 2 -23.38 10.57 -42.82
C CYS A 2 -23.79 10.41 -41.35
N ALA A 3 -23.70 9.20 -40.79
CA ALA A 3 -23.87 8.98 -39.38
C ALA A 3 -22.67 9.59 -38.66
N LEU A 4 -22.87 10.70 -37.98
CA LEU A 4 -21.91 11.28 -37.08
C LEU A 4 -21.80 10.31 -35.91
N CYS A 5 -20.73 9.53 -35.83
CA CYS A 5 -20.31 8.88 -34.57
C CYS A 5 -19.96 9.97 -33.58
N ILE A 6 -20.90 10.31 -32.70
CA ILE A 6 -20.60 11.05 -31.50
C ILE A 6 -19.89 10.03 -30.59
N GLN A 7 -18.56 9.95 -30.71
CA GLN A 7 -17.76 9.46 -29.59
C GLN A 7 -17.97 10.47 -28.46
N SER A 8 -18.61 10.02 -27.38
CA SER A 8 -18.58 10.75 -26.13
C SER A 8 -17.12 10.94 -25.76
N ILE A 9 -16.61 12.15 -25.94
CA ILE A 9 -15.37 12.58 -25.32
C ILE A 9 -15.71 12.55 -23.82
N LEU A 10 -15.31 11.49 -23.14
CA LEU A 10 -15.31 11.48 -21.68
C LEU A 10 -14.44 12.66 -21.29
N ALA A 11 -15.03 13.64 -20.63
CA ALA A 11 -14.28 14.79 -20.16
C ALA A 11 -13.28 14.27 -19.12
N GLN A 12 -12.01 14.58 -19.31
CA GLN A 12 -10.97 14.29 -18.33
C GLN A 12 -11.38 14.93 -17.01
N GLU A 13 -11.31 14.17 -15.92
CA GLU A 13 -11.83 14.60 -14.63
C GLU A 13 -10.75 15.21 -13.73
N LYS A 14 -9.48 14.91 -14.00
CA LYS A 14 -8.35 15.34 -13.19
C LYS A 14 -7.24 15.98 -14.01
N MET A 15 -6.60 16.98 -13.41
CA MET A 15 -5.28 17.45 -13.77
C MET A 15 -4.25 16.76 -12.87
N PHE A 16 -3.16 16.28 -13.45
CA PHE A 16 -2.04 15.70 -12.73
C PHE A 16 -0.84 16.62 -12.77
N VAL A 17 -0.29 16.93 -11.60
CA VAL A 17 0.96 17.67 -11.43
C VAL A 17 2.08 16.66 -11.25
N HIS A 18 2.94 16.54 -12.24
CA HIS A 18 4.14 15.69 -12.20
C HIS A 18 5.28 16.48 -11.62
N ARG A 19 5.85 16.03 -10.52
CA ARG A 19 6.88 16.74 -9.79
C ARG A 19 8.27 16.12 -10.02
N SER A 20 9.30 16.93 -9.90
CA SER A 20 10.70 16.52 -10.05
C SER A 20 11.19 15.53 -8.99
N ASP A 21 10.51 15.45 -7.84
CA ASP A 21 10.72 14.44 -6.81
C ASP A 21 10.04 13.10 -7.11
N LYS A 22 9.51 12.93 -8.34
CA LYS A 22 8.81 11.74 -8.85
C LYS A 22 7.43 11.47 -8.21
N ILE A 23 6.87 12.45 -7.53
CA ILE A 23 5.51 12.38 -6.99
C ILE A 23 4.55 13.04 -7.97
N THR A 24 3.55 12.30 -8.42
CA THR A 24 2.43 12.82 -9.23
C THR A 24 1.21 12.98 -8.35
N GLN A 25 0.62 14.18 -8.35
CA GLN A 25 -0.56 14.53 -7.56
C GLN A 25 -1.72 14.86 -8.48
N GLY A 26 -2.88 14.22 -8.26
CA GLY A 26 -4.10 14.49 -9.01
C GLY A 26 -4.96 15.56 -8.33
N VAL A 27 -5.53 16.46 -9.12
CA VAL A 27 -6.47 17.51 -8.70
C VAL A 27 -7.74 17.36 -9.53
N LEU A 28 -8.91 17.26 -8.89
CA LEU A 28 -10.18 17.24 -9.59
C LEU A 28 -10.41 18.57 -10.32
N LEU A 29 -10.74 18.52 -11.60
CA LEU A 29 -11.04 19.72 -12.38
C LEU A 29 -12.32 20.43 -11.89
N SER A 30 -13.22 19.72 -11.26
CA SER A 30 -14.45 20.29 -10.68
C SER A 30 -14.22 21.18 -9.46
N VAL A 31 -13.06 21.03 -8.79
CA VAL A 31 -12.67 21.88 -7.63
C VAL A 31 -11.57 22.87 -7.96
N LEU A 32 -11.02 22.84 -9.16
CA LEU A 32 -9.97 23.77 -9.61
C LEU A 32 -10.62 25.04 -10.18
N ASP A 33 -10.62 26.13 -9.42
CA ASP A 33 -11.17 27.42 -9.86
C ASP A 33 -10.24 28.12 -10.86
N SER A 34 -8.95 28.12 -10.59
CA SER A 34 -7.94 28.75 -11.45
C SER A 34 -6.52 28.30 -11.11
N MET A 35 -5.61 28.61 -12.00
CA MET A 35 -4.17 28.45 -11.81
C MET A 35 -3.48 29.79 -12.09
N THR A 36 -2.63 30.25 -11.18
CA THR A 36 -1.87 31.48 -11.35
C THR A 36 -0.37 31.23 -11.29
N PHE A 37 0.37 31.99 -12.08
CA PHE A 37 1.82 31.95 -12.17
C PHE A 37 2.37 33.26 -11.63
N VAL A 38 3.01 33.24 -10.46
CA VAL A 38 3.53 34.43 -9.77
C VAL A 38 4.87 34.11 -9.14
N ASN A 39 5.88 34.97 -9.39
CA ASN A 39 7.19 34.89 -8.73
C ASN A 39 7.81 33.46 -8.76
N GLU A 40 7.89 32.87 -9.94
CA GLU A 40 8.43 31.52 -10.15
C GLU A 40 7.68 30.41 -9.39
N ALA A 41 6.43 30.65 -9.04
CA ALA A 41 5.54 29.68 -8.42
C ALA A 41 4.25 29.49 -9.21
N VAL A 42 3.67 28.30 -9.09
CA VAL A 42 2.34 27.95 -9.59
C VAL A 42 1.43 27.74 -8.39
N LEU A 43 0.34 28.51 -8.34
CA LEU A 43 -0.69 28.41 -7.31
C LEU A 43 -1.93 27.79 -7.96
N LEU A 44 -2.42 26.70 -7.38
CA LEU A 44 -3.70 26.10 -7.79
C LEU A 44 -4.78 26.59 -6.82
N HIS A 45 -5.70 27.40 -7.30
CA HIS A 45 -6.83 27.89 -6.51
C HIS A 45 -7.93 26.85 -6.53
N LEU A 46 -8.15 26.20 -5.40
CA LEU A 46 -9.16 25.15 -5.23
C LEU A 46 -10.38 25.72 -4.50
N HIS A 47 -11.56 25.26 -4.90
CA HIS A 47 -12.82 25.63 -4.25
C HIS A 47 -12.86 25.08 -2.82
N ASP A 48 -13.09 25.95 -1.84
CA ASP A 48 -13.19 25.63 -0.41
C ASP A 48 -11.98 24.89 0.21
N GLN A 49 -10.81 24.99 -0.39
CA GLN A 49 -9.56 24.39 0.10
C GLN A 49 -8.40 25.38 0.02
N ASP A 50 -7.37 25.14 0.82
CA ASP A 50 -6.12 25.88 0.72
C ASP A 50 -5.46 25.67 -0.65
N ALA A 51 -4.98 26.74 -1.25
CA ALA A 51 -4.32 26.71 -2.54
C ALA A 51 -2.92 26.06 -2.42
N PRO A 52 -2.68 24.86 -2.98
CA PRO A 52 -1.34 24.30 -3.03
C PRO A 52 -0.45 25.19 -3.92
N THR A 53 0.76 25.41 -3.45
CA THR A 53 1.76 26.21 -4.14
C THR A 53 2.96 25.33 -4.48
N TYR A 54 3.38 25.38 -5.74
CA TYR A 54 4.55 24.68 -6.24
C TYR A 54 5.56 25.69 -6.78
N SER A 55 6.84 25.50 -6.49
CA SER A 55 7.90 26.17 -7.26
C SER A 55 7.85 25.69 -8.72
N MET A 56 8.08 26.57 -9.68
CA MET A 56 8.17 26.16 -11.09
C MET A 56 9.31 25.15 -11.35
N THR A 57 10.33 25.15 -10.51
CA THR A 57 11.43 24.16 -10.56
C THR A 57 11.05 22.78 -10.01
N GLU A 58 9.92 22.70 -9.28
CA GLU A 58 9.39 21.44 -8.75
C GLU A 58 8.42 20.74 -9.70
N ILE A 59 7.95 21.42 -10.75
CA ILE A 59 7.00 20.87 -11.72
C ILE A 59 7.75 20.46 -12.98
N ASP A 60 7.69 19.18 -13.32
CA ASP A 60 8.21 18.67 -14.61
C ASP A 60 7.18 18.86 -15.73
N SER A 61 5.92 18.53 -15.45
CA SER A 61 4.85 18.64 -16.44
C SER A 61 3.45 18.61 -15.81
N LEU A 62 2.46 18.98 -16.60
CA LEU A 62 1.04 18.80 -16.30
C LEU A 62 0.42 17.88 -17.34
N SER A 63 -0.46 17.00 -16.89
CA SER A 63 -1.28 16.15 -17.79
C SER A 63 -2.72 16.11 -17.30
N PHE A 64 -3.60 15.55 -18.13
CA PHE A 64 -5.01 15.40 -17.80
C PHE A 64 -5.42 13.95 -17.98
N GLY A 65 -6.34 13.46 -17.18
CA GLY A 65 -6.80 12.08 -17.22
C GLY A 65 -8.07 11.84 -16.41
N ASP A 66 -8.46 10.59 -16.36
CA ASP A 66 -9.67 10.16 -15.66
C ASP A 66 -9.43 10.06 -14.15
N ASN A 67 -10.51 10.10 -13.38
CA ASN A 67 -10.48 9.83 -11.96
C ASN A 67 -10.12 8.35 -11.68
N SER A 68 -9.36 8.12 -10.61
CA SER A 68 -8.97 6.78 -10.19
C SER A 68 -8.87 6.71 -8.66
N LEU A 69 -9.32 5.60 -8.10
CA LEU A 69 -9.12 5.24 -6.69
C LEU A 69 -7.87 4.37 -6.48
N GLN A 70 -6.99 4.29 -7.48
CA GLN A 70 -5.73 3.55 -7.41
C GLN A 70 -4.56 4.47 -7.18
N ILE A 71 -3.80 4.21 -6.11
CA ILE A 71 -2.53 4.86 -5.83
C ILE A 71 -1.41 3.88 -6.16
N LYS A 72 -0.47 4.32 -6.99
CA LYS A 72 0.64 3.48 -7.46
C LYS A 72 1.94 3.92 -6.83
N ILE A 73 2.69 2.97 -6.31
CA ILE A 73 3.98 3.17 -5.66
C ILE A 73 4.99 2.23 -6.30
N LEU A 74 5.98 2.80 -6.96
CA LEU A 74 7.10 2.06 -7.54
C LEU A 74 8.35 2.31 -6.68
N TYR A 75 8.77 1.28 -5.97
CA TYR A 75 9.98 1.30 -5.16
C TYR A 75 11.24 1.14 -6.00
N SER A 76 12.25 1.93 -5.70
CA SER A 76 13.58 1.82 -6.28
C SER A 76 14.62 2.43 -5.33
N ASP A 77 15.82 1.87 -5.25
CA ASP A 77 16.94 2.42 -4.48
C ASP A 77 17.43 3.79 -5.00
N THR A 78 17.03 4.19 -6.21
CA THR A 78 17.32 5.49 -6.81
C THR A 78 16.22 6.52 -6.63
N GLY A 79 15.18 6.18 -5.88
CA GLY A 79 14.03 7.03 -5.59
C GLY A 79 12.70 6.32 -5.82
N ILE A 80 11.69 6.74 -5.11
CA ILE A 80 10.35 6.15 -5.16
C ILE A 80 9.47 7.00 -6.06
N GLU A 81 8.75 6.35 -6.98
CA GLU A 81 7.79 7.03 -7.85
C GLU A 81 6.37 6.79 -7.32
N ILE A 82 5.59 7.87 -7.17
CA ILE A 82 4.24 7.83 -6.63
C ILE A 82 3.27 8.50 -7.57
N VAL A 83 2.17 7.81 -7.87
CA VAL A 83 1.00 8.42 -8.53
C VAL A 83 -0.14 8.42 -7.52
N ASN A 84 -0.44 9.59 -6.96
CA ASN A 84 -1.53 9.80 -6.02
C ASN A 84 -2.62 10.68 -6.67
N PRO A 85 -3.64 10.09 -7.29
CA PRO A 85 -4.76 10.84 -7.85
C PRO A 85 -5.66 11.48 -6.78
N LEU A 86 -5.50 11.10 -5.51
CA LEU A 86 -6.35 11.50 -4.38
C LEU A 86 -5.65 12.49 -3.43
N ALA A 87 -4.58 13.16 -3.89
CA ALA A 87 -3.74 14.02 -3.05
C ALA A 87 -4.51 15.16 -2.35
N PHE A 88 -5.61 15.63 -2.96
CA PHE A 88 -6.48 16.69 -2.41
C PHE A 88 -7.88 16.17 -2.04
N GLU A 89 -8.03 14.85 -1.90
CA GLU A 89 -9.29 14.17 -1.58
C GLU A 89 -9.17 13.32 -0.30
N GLY A 90 -8.19 13.61 0.55
CA GLY A 90 -8.02 12.96 1.85
C GLY A 90 -6.95 11.87 1.89
N VAL A 91 -6.06 11.77 0.88
CA VAL A 91 -4.90 10.88 0.93
C VAL A 91 -3.61 11.68 0.83
N SER A 92 -2.87 11.75 1.93
CA SER A 92 -1.53 12.33 1.98
C SER A 92 -0.47 11.25 2.00
N ILE A 93 0.65 11.49 1.30
CA ILE A 93 1.78 10.56 1.21
C ILE A 93 3.06 11.35 1.43
N SER A 94 3.91 10.85 2.31
CA SER A 94 5.28 11.31 2.49
C SER A 94 6.27 10.18 2.24
N VAL A 95 7.47 10.55 1.79
CA VAL A 95 8.59 9.63 1.60
C VAL A 95 9.75 10.13 2.45
N ASP A 96 10.29 9.27 3.29
CA ASP A 96 11.44 9.55 4.12
C ASP A 96 12.38 8.33 4.11
N ASP A 97 13.56 8.52 3.54
CA ASP A 97 14.64 7.52 3.45
C ASP A 97 14.16 6.10 3.05
N GLY A 98 13.34 6.03 1.98
CA GLY A 98 12.78 4.76 1.49
C GLY A 98 11.45 4.34 2.14
N ASN A 99 11.04 5.00 3.22
CA ASN A 99 9.76 4.74 3.87
C ASN A 99 8.66 5.55 3.20
N VAL A 100 7.65 4.86 2.70
CA VAL A 100 6.41 5.48 2.21
C VAL A 100 5.39 5.47 3.33
N ILE A 101 4.97 6.64 3.78
CA ILE A 101 4.01 6.82 4.87
C ILE A 101 2.75 7.47 4.32
N ILE A 102 1.63 6.80 4.49
CA ILE A 102 0.33 7.20 3.97
C ILE A 102 -0.62 7.51 5.13
N THR A 103 -1.35 8.62 5.02
CA THR A 103 -2.52 8.88 5.85
C THR A 103 -3.74 9.04 4.94
N SER A 104 -4.77 8.23 5.19
CA SER A 104 -5.99 8.20 4.38
C SER A 104 -7.23 8.42 5.25
N THR A 105 -7.97 9.48 4.95
CA THR A 105 -9.26 9.82 5.58
C THR A 105 -10.43 9.73 4.61
N ILE A 106 -10.18 9.36 3.36
CA ILE A 106 -11.19 9.23 2.30
C ILE A 106 -12.21 8.14 2.66
N SER A 107 -13.47 8.34 2.25
CA SER A 107 -14.57 7.40 2.55
C SER A 107 -14.60 6.19 1.62
N GLU A 108 -14.05 6.33 0.43
CA GLU A 108 -14.01 5.32 -0.62
C GLU A 108 -12.97 4.25 -0.31
N GLU A 109 -13.16 3.06 -0.87
CA GLU A 109 -12.19 1.96 -0.77
C GLU A 109 -11.07 2.17 -1.79
N VAL A 110 -9.92 2.63 -1.32
CA VAL A 110 -8.74 2.90 -2.16
C VAL A 110 -7.94 1.62 -2.37
N GLU A 111 -7.38 1.46 -3.57
CA GLU A 111 -6.40 0.42 -3.87
C GLU A 111 -4.98 1.02 -3.90
N TYR A 112 -4.08 0.49 -3.08
CA TYR A 112 -2.64 0.81 -3.08
C TYR A 112 -1.89 -0.30 -3.79
N ILE A 113 -1.22 0.03 -4.90
CA ILE A 113 -0.49 -0.93 -5.75
C ILE A 113 1.00 -0.73 -5.54
N LEU A 114 1.66 -1.74 -4.98
CA LEU A 114 3.10 -1.73 -4.73
C LEU A 114 3.85 -2.53 -5.78
N THR A 115 4.89 -1.93 -6.35
CA THR A 115 5.76 -2.55 -7.36
C THR A 115 7.23 -2.19 -7.10
N GLY A 116 8.15 -2.92 -7.73
CA GLY A 116 9.56 -2.59 -7.73
C GLY A 116 10.34 -3.12 -6.53
N THR A 117 11.56 -2.62 -6.34
CA THR A 117 12.49 -3.15 -5.33
C THR A 117 13.15 -2.03 -4.57
N ILE A 118 13.20 -2.19 -3.24
CA ILE A 118 13.96 -1.31 -2.36
C ILE A 118 14.77 -2.13 -1.34
N SER A 119 16.03 -1.78 -1.16
CA SER A 119 16.94 -2.45 -0.26
C SER A 119 16.86 -1.98 1.20
N ASN A 120 16.27 -0.80 1.44
CA ASN A 120 15.92 -0.32 2.78
C ASN A 120 14.72 0.62 2.67
N GLY A 121 13.56 0.18 3.17
CA GLY A 121 12.33 0.97 3.13
C GLY A 121 11.12 0.23 3.66
N MET A 122 9.99 0.91 3.72
CA MET A 122 8.75 0.42 4.29
C MET A 122 7.54 0.96 3.55
N PHE A 123 6.47 0.18 3.51
CA PHE A 123 5.12 0.69 3.28
C PHE A 123 4.41 0.83 4.63
N LYS A 124 4.03 2.04 5.00
CA LYS A 124 3.28 2.32 6.23
C LYS A 124 2.00 3.08 5.91
N ILE A 125 0.89 2.68 6.54
CA ILE A 125 -0.39 3.34 6.31
C ILE A 125 -1.21 3.48 7.58
N TYR A 126 -1.78 4.67 7.74
CA TYR A 126 -2.86 4.99 8.67
C TYR A 126 -4.13 5.19 7.85
N SER A 127 -5.19 4.43 8.11
CA SER A 127 -6.44 4.55 7.39
C SER A 127 -7.64 4.38 8.31
N ASP A 128 -8.63 5.27 8.16
CA ASP A 128 -9.90 5.18 8.86
C ASP A 128 -10.89 4.22 8.18
N LYS A 129 -10.56 3.72 7.00
CA LYS A 129 -11.41 2.87 6.16
C LYS A 129 -10.69 1.61 5.71
N LYS A 130 -11.49 0.62 5.33
CA LYS A 130 -10.99 -0.57 4.62
C LYS A 130 -10.35 -0.17 3.28
N PHE A 131 -9.36 -0.92 2.86
CA PHE A 131 -8.66 -0.68 1.60
C PHE A 131 -8.14 -1.98 0.98
N ILE A 132 -7.66 -1.87 -0.25
CA ILE A 132 -7.01 -2.95 -0.97
C ILE A 132 -5.52 -2.65 -1.05
N LEU A 133 -4.69 -3.63 -0.73
CA LEU A 133 -3.24 -3.59 -0.89
C LEU A 133 -2.84 -4.62 -1.94
N THR A 134 -2.50 -4.16 -3.13
CA THR A 134 -2.08 -5.03 -4.24
C THR A 134 -0.56 -5.11 -4.30
N LEU A 135 -0.03 -6.32 -4.09
CA LEU A 135 1.38 -6.63 -4.26
C LEU A 135 1.60 -7.11 -5.70
N ASN A 136 2.28 -6.30 -6.49
CA ASN A 136 2.47 -6.51 -7.93
C ASN A 136 3.96 -6.58 -8.30
N GLY A 137 4.66 -7.59 -7.80
CA GLY A 137 6.10 -7.74 -8.02
C GLY A 137 6.92 -6.78 -7.15
N VAL A 138 6.53 -6.61 -5.90
CA VAL A 138 7.25 -5.76 -4.96
C VAL A 138 8.24 -6.56 -4.11
N ASN A 139 9.44 -5.98 -3.91
CA ASN A 139 10.47 -6.52 -3.04
C ASN A 139 10.92 -5.42 -2.09
N ILE A 140 10.58 -5.57 -0.81
CA ILE A 140 10.90 -4.60 0.25
C ILE A 140 11.76 -5.29 1.29
N THR A 141 12.95 -4.74 1.53
CA THR A 141 13.75 -5.03 2.71
C THR A 141 13.75 -3.81 3.61
N ASN A 142 13.58 -4.01 4.91
CA ASN A 142 13.68 -2.94 5.91
C ASN A 142 14.65 -3.38 7.01
N ALA A 143 15.73 -2.64 7.20
CA ALA A 143 16.78 -3.01 8.15
C ALA A 143 16.39 -2.79 9.62
N ASP A 144 15.43 -1.89 9.89
CA ASP A 144 15.09 -1.41 11.23
C ASP A 144 13.58 -1.30 11.50
N GLY A 145 12.76 -2.00 10.73
CA GLY A 145 11.31 -2.06 10.90
C GLY A 145 10.63 -3.17 10.10
N PRO A 146 9.30 -3.24 10.13
CA PRO A 146 8.51 -4.04 9.21
C PRO A 146 8.72 -3.63 7.77
N ALA A 147 8.59 -4.57 6.82
CA ALA A 147 8.49 -4.23 5.40
C ALA A 147 7.12 -3.60 5.06
N ILE A 148 6.04 -4.14 5.66
CA ILE A 148 4.68 -3.58 5.60
C ILE A 148 4.16 -3.37 7.00
N ASN A 149 3.72 -2.14 7.31
CA ASN A 149 3.22 -1.72 8.61
C ASN A 149 1.85 -1.03 8.47
N ILE A 150 0.79 -1.74 8.77
CA ILE A 150 -0.59 -1.24 8.67
C ILE A 150 -1.09 -0.85 10.06
N GLN A 151 -1.04 0.46 10.35
CA GLN A 151 -1.54 1.08 11.58
C GLN A 151 -3.01 1.47 11.39
N SER A 152 -3.85 0.47 11.15
CA SER A 152 -5.28 0.62 10.90
C SER A 152 -6.03 -0.61 11.38
N GLY A 153 -6.94 -0.44 12.32
CA GLY A 153 -7.85 -1.50 12.78
C GLY A 153 -8.98 -1.84 11.79
N LYS A 154 -8.78 -1.58 10.49
CA LYS A 154 -9.77 -1.85 9.44
C LYS A 154 -9.33 -3.02 8.57
N LYS A 155 -10.32 -3.64 7.94
CA LYS A 155 -10.11 -4.75 7.03
C LYS A 155 -9.23 -4.36 5.84
N VAL A 156 -8.19 -5.13 5.60
CA VAL A 156 -7.32 -5.01 4.44
C VAL A 156 -7.43 -6.25 3.57
N THR A 157 -7.77 -6.03 2.30
CA THR A 157 -7.72 -7.07 1.28
C THR A 157 -6.36 -7.02 0.59
N VAL A 158 -5.54 -8.04 0.80
CA VAL A 158 -4.22 -8.16 0.17
C VAL A 158 -4.34 -8.96 -1.12
N ASN A 159 -4.08 -8.32 -2.24
CA ASN A 159 -4.12 -8.93 -3.56
C ASN A 159 -2.71 -9.31 -4.02
N LEU A 160 -2.46 -10.59 -4.28
CA LEU A 160 -1.23 -11.09 -4.89
C LEU A 160 -1.45 -11.19 -6.41
N THR A 161 -0.86 -10.29 -7.18
CA THR A 161 -1.07 -10.24 -8.63
C THR A 161 -0.55 -11.52 -9.29
N GLU A 162 -1.37 -12.15 -10.13
CA GLU A 162 -1.02 -13.36 -10.87
C GLU A 162 0.30 -13.21 -11.63
N GLY A 163 1.12 -14.26 -11.61
CA GLY A 163 2.42 -14.31 -12.30
C GLY A 163 3.51 -13.46 -11.64
N THR A 164 3.24 -12.79 -10.51
CA THR A 164 4.24 -12.01 -9.79
C THR A 164 4.81 -12.73 -8.59
N ILE A 165 6.03 -12.34 -8.22
CA ILE A 165 6.71 -12.74 -7.00
C ILE A 165 6.92 -11.50 -6.15
N ASN A 166 6.46 -11.55 -4.91
CA ASN A 166 6.60 -10.50 -3.92
C ASN A 166 7.48 -11.00 -2.77
N THR A 167 8.41 -10.17 -2.29
CA THR A 167 9.33 -10.56 -1.22
C THR A 167 9.38 -9.48 -0.16
N LEU A 168 9.20 -9.86 1.10
CA LEU A 168 9.25 -8.96 2.24
C LEU A 168 10.27 -9.48 3.25
N THR A 169 11.16 -8.61 3.70
CA THR A 169 12.18 -8.93 4.69
C THR A 169 12.28 -7.80 5.70
N ASP A 170 12.17 -8.09 6.98
CA ASP A 170 12.34 -7.11 8.05
C ASP A 170 13.73 -7.15 8.69
N GLY A 171 13.99 -6.17 9.54
CA GLY A 171 15.20 -6.08 10.34
C GLY A 171 15.15 -6.94 11.61
N LYS A 172 16.33 -7.33 12.13
CA LYS A 172 16.45 -8.03 13.42
C LYS A 172 16.15 -7.13 14.61
N LYS A 173 16.21 -5.83 14.44
CA LYS A 173 15.88 -4.82 15.46
C LYS A 173 15.05 -3.76 14.80
N TYR A 174 13.99 -3.35 15.47
CA TYR A 174 13.17 -2.26 15.01
C TYR A 174 13.58 -0.95 15.68
N ALA A 175 13.51 0.14 14.94
CA ALA A 175 13.62 1.48 15.48
C ALA A 175 12.47 1.75 16.47
N ASP A 176 12.67 2.69 17.37
CA ASP A 176 11.63 3.10 18.32
C ASP A 176 10.48 3.76 17.54
N SER A 177 9.28 3.23 17.73
CA SER A 177 8.03 3.71 17.10
C SER A 177 7.10 4.39 18.12
N GLY A 178 7.57 4.63 19.33
CA GLY A 178 6.75 5.17 20.42
C GLY A 178 5.73 4.15 20.91
N SER A 179 4.44 4.44 20.74
CA SER A 179 3.35 3.57 21.19
C SER A 179 2.80 2.63 20.11
N GLU A 180 3.36 2.65 18.91
CA GLU A 180 2.88 1.81 17.82
C GLU A 180 3.38 0.38 17.95
N ASP A 181 2.49 -0.55 17.74
CA ASP A 181 2.86 -1.96 17.65
C ASP A 181 3.50 -2.28 16.29
N MET A 182 4.52 -3.12 16.33
CA MET A 182 5.20 -3.66 15.16
C MET A 182 5.61 -5.10 15.47
N LYS A 183 4.72 -6.06 15.15
CA LYS A 183 4.84 -7.45 15.63
C LYS A 183 5.32 -8.44 14.57
N GLY A 184 5.49 -8.02 13.31
CA GLY A 184 5.89 -8.91 12.23
C GLY A 184 6.47 -8.16 11.03
N CYS A 185 7.05 -8.90 10.11
CA CYS A 185 7.56 -8.38 8.84
C CYS A 185 6.43 -7.75 8.00
N PHE A 186 5.29 -8.41 7.95
CA PHE A 186 4.01 -7.87 7.49
C PHE A 186 3.10 -7.75 8.71
N PHE A 187 2.91 -6.55 9.20
CA PHE A 187 2.08 -6.27 10.37
C PHE A 187 0.81 -5.49 10.02
N SER A 188 -0.31 -5.85 10.66
CA SER A 188 -1.58 -5.12 10.60
C SER A 188 -2.27 -5.12 11.96
N GLU A 189 -2.73 -3.96 12.42
CA GLU A 189 -3.65 -3.85 13.57
C GLU A 189 -5.05 -4.39 13.28
N GLY A 190 -5.44 -4.50 12.01
CA GLY A 190 -6.75 -4.97 11.57
C GLY A 190 -6.69 -6.25 10.75
N GLN A 191 -7.86 -6.66 10.29
CA GLN A 191 -8.08 -7.91 9.56
C GLN A 191 -7.28 -7.97 8.27
N LEU A 192 -6.62 -9.12 8.02
CA LEU A 192 -5.92 -9.42 6.77
C LEU A 192 -6.65 -10.50 5.97
N ILE A 193 -6.95 -10.22 4.70
CA ILE A 193 -7.56 -11.17 3.79
C ILE A 193 -6.70 -11.30 2.53
N PHE A 194 -6.06 -12.44 2.33
CA PHE A 194 -5.22 -12.72 1.17
C PHE A 194 -6.02 -13.33 0.03
N ASN A 195 -5.87 -12.74 -1.17
CA ASN A 195 -6.46 -13.16 -2.43
C ASN A 195 -5.41 -13.14 -3.55
N GLY A 196 -5.80 -13.64 -4.73
CA GLY A 196 -4.98 -13.63 -5.94
C GLY A 196 -4.24 -14.93 -6.18
N GLU A 197 -3.45 -14.98 -7.26
CA GLU A 197 -2.75 -16.21 -7.70
C GLU A 197 -1.21 -16.02 -7.67
N GLY A 198 -0.73 -14.85 -7.26
CA GLY A 198 0.69 -14.55 -7.14
C GLY A 198 1.36 -15.23 -5.96
N ALA A 199 2.68 -15.03 -5.85
CA ALA A 199 3.49 -15.56 -4.76
C ALA A 199 3.95 -14.44 -3.81
N LEU A 200 3.97 -14.75 -2.50
CA LEU A 200 4.50 -13.92 -1.44
C LEU A 200 5.48 -14.70 -0.58
N TYR A 201 6.72 -14.20 -0.52
CA TYR A 201 7.77 -14.72 0.35
C TYR A 201 8.02 -13.73 1.48
N VAL A 202 8.02 -14.21 2.72
CA VAL A 202 8.20 -13.36 3.91
C VAL A 202 9.30 -13.92 4.80
N GLN A 203 10.24 -13.05 5.19
CA GLN A 203 11.29 -13.34 6.16
C GLN A 203 11.11 -12.44 7.38
N GLY A 204 10.62 -13.00 8.49
CA GLY A 204 10.41 -12.31 9.77
C GLY A 204 11.61 -12.49 10.71
N ASN A 205 12.59 -11.57 10.63
CA ASN A 205 13.83 -11.67 11.41
C ASN A 205 13.69 -11.21 12.86
N LYS A 206 12.66 -10.38 13.17
CA LYS A 206 12.44 -9.80 14.51
C LYS A 206 11.48 -10.62 15.35
N LYS A 207 10.34 -11.01 14.79
CA LYS A 207 9.26 -11.72 15.48
C LYS A 207 8.48 -12.60 14.49
N HIS A 208 7.23 -12.26 14.18
CA HIS A 208 6.40 -13.03 13.27
C HIS A 208 6.71 -12.73 11.79
N GLY A 209 6.43 -13.67 10.91
CA GLY A 209 6.46 -13.44 9.48
C GLY A 209 5.31 -12.52 9.07
N ILE A 210 4.07 -12.96 9.26
CA ILE A 210 2.85 -12.16 9.08
C ILE A 210 2.11 -12.11 10.41
N CYS A 211 1.66 -10.91 10.82
CA CYS A 211 0.91 -10.73 12.05
C CYS A 211 -0.31 -9.83 11.83
N SER A 212 -1.46 -10.27 12.35
CA SER A 212 -2.69 -9.49 12.45
C SER A 212 -3.13 -9.41 13.91
N ASP A 213 -3.44 -8.21 14.40
CA ASP A 213 -4.03 -8.02 15.74
C ASP A 213 -5.53 -8.31 15.78
N ASP A 214 -6.08 -8.84 14.70
CA ASP A 214 -7.46 -9.31 14.55
C ASP A 214 -7.40 -10.71 13.89
N TYR A 215 -8.20 -11.04 12.88
CA TYR A 215 -8.14 -12.32 12.18
C TYR A 215 -7.35 -12.25 10.86
N LEU A 216 -6.93 -13.43 10.39
CA LEU A 216 -6.28 -13.60 9.10
C LEU A 216 -6.99 -14.68 8.27
N LEU A 217 -7.35 -14.34 7.02
CA LEU A 217 -7.94 -15.26 6.05
C LEU A 217 -7.01 -15.43 4.85
N VAL A 218 -6.84 -16.67 4.38
CA VAL A 218 -6.21 -16.99 3.09
C VAL A 218 -7.25 -17.64 2.20
N ASN A 219 -7.81 -16.85 1.27
CA ASN A 219 -8.75 -17.37 0.28
C ASN A 219 -8.01 -18.01 -0.91
N SER A 220 -6.87 -17.45 -1.31
CA SER A 220 -6.03 -17.93 -2.41
C SER A 220 -4.62 -17.33 -2.31
N GLY A 221 -3.72 -17.68 -3.26
CA GLY A 221 -2.35 -17.20 -3.32
C GLY A 221 -1.33 -18.22 -2.81
N ASN A 222 -0.05 -17.97 -3.09
CA ASN A 222 1.06 -18.82 -2.68
C ASN A 222 1.90 -18.08 -1.64
N ILE A 223 1.67 -18.33 -0.36
CA ILE A 223 2.34 -17.66 0.75
C ILE A 223 3.42 -18.58 1.31
N THR A 224 4.65 -18.10 1.38
CA THR A 224 5.79 -18.82 1.95
C THR A 224 6.48 -17.94 2.99
N ILE A 225 6.41 -18.35 4.24
CA ILE A 225 7.25 -17.80 5.30
C ILE A 225 8.58 -18.53 5.25
N THR A 226 9.62 -17.86 4.79
CA THR A 226 10.96 -18.44 4.61
C THR A 226 11.73 -18.58 5.91
N GLY A 227 11.31 -17.83 6.93
CA GLY A 227 11.78 -17.90 8.30
C GLY A 227 11.04 -16.87 9.15
N ALA A 228 10.80 -17.20 10.40
CA ALA A 228 10.28 -16.27 11.41
C ALA A 228 10.98 -16.53 12.74
N ALA A 229 11.39 -15.46 13.43
CA ALA A 229 12.04 -15.57 14.76
C ALA A 229 11.07 -15.89 15.89
N SER A 230 9.77 -15.89 15.63
CA SER A 230 8.69 -16.41 16.46
C SER A 230 7.77 -17.24 15.53
N ASP A 231 6.48 -16.91 15.47
CA ASP A 231 5.52 -17.67 14.67
C ASP A 231 5.54 -17.23 13.21
N GLY A 232 5.28 -18.18 12.32
CA GLY A 232 5.24 -17.86 10.91
C GLY A 232 4.11 -16.92 10.55
N ILE A 233 2.88 -17.31 10.89
CA ILE A 233 1.67 -16.49 10.78
C ILE A 233 0.99 -16.44 12.14
N HIS A 234 0.78 -15.24 12.66
CA HIS A 234 0.09 -14.99 13.93
C HIS A 234 -1.16 -14.15 13.72
N ALA A 235 -2.24 -14.51 14.41
CA ALA A 235 -3.47 -13.71 14.47
C ALA A 235 -4.06 -13.77 15.88
N ASN A 236 -4.46 -12.62 16.44
CA ASN A 236 -5.02 -12.60 17.79
C ASN A 236 -6.36 -13.35 17.87
N ASP A 237 -7.23 -13.19 16.86
CA ASP A 237 -8.56 -13.82 16.90
C ASP A 237 -8.55 -15.25 16.32
N TYR A 238 -8.25 -15.39 15.01
CA TYR A 238 -8.21 -16.70 14.36
C TYR A 238 -7.49 -16.66 13.00
N ILE A 239 -7.06 -17.81 12.54
CA ILE A 239 -6.54 -18.02 11.19
C ILE A 239 -7.46 -18.96 10.45
N ARG A 240 -7.91 -18.57 9.23
CA ARG A 240 -8.66 -19.45 8.35
C ARG A 240 -8.02 -19.54 6.97
N ILE A 241 -7.86 -20.76 6.48
CA ILE A 241 -7.32 -21.05 5.15
C ILE A 241 -8.40 -21.76 4.34
N ASP A 242 -8.97 -21.07 3.36
CA ASP A 242 -10.02 -21.58 2.46
C ASP A 242 -9.43 -22.08 1.13
N GLY A 243 -8.21 -21.65 0.77
CA GLY A 243 -7.54 -22.04 -0.48
C GLY A 243 -6.08 -21.60 -0.55
N GLY A 244 -5.49 -21.72 -1.75
CA GLY A 244 -4.09 -21.35 -1.98
C GLY A 244 -3.08 -22.37 -1.44
N SER A 245 -1.85 -21.91 -1.22
CA SER A 245 -0.77 -22.69 -0.62
C SER A 245 -0.07 -21.87 0.45
N VAL A 246 0.05 -22.41 1.65
CA VAL A 246 0.76 -21.79 2.77
C VAL A 246 1.89 -22.72 3.19
N THR A 247 3.14 -22.26 3.10
CA THR A 247 4.32 -23.00 3.55
C THR A 247 5.04 -22.15 4.59
N VAL A 248 5.38 -22.75 5.73
CA VAL A 248 5.94 -21.98 6.84
C VAL A 248 7.21 -22.65 7.37
N THR A 249 8.23 -21.81 7.61
CA THR A 249 9.39 -22.10 8.43
C THR A 249 9.46 -21.05 9.54
N SER A 250 9.52 -21.47 10.80
CA SER A 250 9.54 -20.58 11.97
C SER A 250 10.28 -21.21 13.14
N ASP A 251 10.73 -20.38 14.08
CA ASP A 251 11.41 -20.84 15.29
C ASP A 251 10.41 -21.24 16.40
N SER A 252 9.14 -20.82 16.30
CA SER A 252 8.03 -21.20 17.18
C SER A 252 6.92 -21.89 16.35
N ASP A 253 5.67 -21.41 16.43
CA ASP A 253 4.55 -22.02 15.74
C ASP A 253 4.50 -21.65 14.26
N GLY A 254 4.14 -22.62 13.40
CA GLY A 254 3.91 -22.33 11.97
C GLY A 254 2.73 -21.39 11.78
N LEU A 255 1.61 -21.71 12.43
CA LEU A 255 0.39 -20.90 12.50
C LEU A 255 0.00 -20.77 13.96
N ASP A 256 -0.29 -19.56 14.43
CA ASP A 256 -0.73 -19.27 15.79
C ASP A 256 -1.98 -18.38 15.75
N GLY A 257 -3.10 -18.90 16.22
CA GLY A 257 -4.39 -18.21 16.35
C GLY A 257 -4.70 -17.95 17.83
N ASP A 258 -3.84 -17.23 18.51
CA ASP A 258 -3.71 -16.89 19.93
C ASP A 258 -4.97 -17.18 20.79
N GLU A 259 -5.96 -16.30 20.77
CA GLU A 259 -7.18 -16.43 21.59
C GLU A 259 -8.29 -17.28 20.93
N GLY A 260 -8.15 -17.64 19.65
CA GLY A 260 -9.21 -18.24 18.86
C GLY A 260 -8.90 -19.65 18.36
N TYR A 261 -8.91 -19.80 17.04
CA TYR A 261 -8.79 -21.11 16.39
C TYR A 261 -8.04 -21.02 15.06
N ILE A 262 -7.60 -22.18 14.58
CA ILE A 262 -7.10 -22.35 13.22
C ILE A 262 -8.07 -23.27 12.48
N GLU A 263 -8.58 -22.81 11.34
CA GLU A 263 -9.50 -23.55 10.47
C GLU A 263 -8.90 -23.69 9.07
N ILE A 264 -8.80 -24.91 8.57
CA ILE A 264 -8.30 -25.20 7.23
C ILE A 264 -9.41 -25.93 6.46
N ASN A 265 -10.06 -25.19 5.55
CA ASN A 265 -11.18 -25.68 4.75
C ASN A 265 -10.73 -26.15 3.36
N GLY A 266 -9.57 -25.65 2.90
CA GLY A 266 -9.03 -25.98 1.58
C GLY A 266 -7.57 -25.59 1.43
N GLY A 267 -7.05 -25.73 0.20
CA GLY A 267 -5.68 -25.38 -0.12
C GLY A 267 -4.65 -26.44 0.31
N LYS A 268 -3.40 -25.99 0.43
CA LYS A 268 -2.25 -26.78 0.89
C LYS A 268 -1.55 -26.02 2.01
N VAL A 269 -1.32 -26.69 3.13
CA VAL A 269 -0.57 -26.15 4.27
C VAL A 269 0.61 -27.05 4.59
#